data_b45bfa888d2dba9c4c10fae5aa24dae1
#
_entry.id   b45bfa888d2dba9c4c10fae5aa24dae1
#
_cell.length_a   1.000
_cell.length_b   1.000
_cell.length_c   1.000
_cell.angle_alpha   90.00
_cell.angle_beta   90.00
_cell.angle_gamma   90.00
#
_symmetry.space_group_name_H-M   'P 1'
#
loop_
_entity.id
_entity.type
_entity.pdbx_description
1 polymer ?
#
loop_
_entity_poly.entity_id
_entity_poly.type
_entity_poly.pdbx_seq_one_letter_code
_entity_poly.pdbx_strand_id
1 'polypeptide(L)'
;MPIHLPPISRRQFVVRSLLGCAGLALSPELFAASKRTDANGWALLADIHLAADPSLIARGINMTDHLSRVSQELLMLPKRPAGVFIVGDCAYNSGQIADYARVADMLEPIRQGQMPVHLALGNHDNRERFWEALQQEKAAKRPLADRQVALIRTARANWFVLDSLERTLSTPGLLGQEQLDWLAGSLDANRHKPALVLIHHNPGTIANVGGLKDTEALFAVIRPRRQVKAYIFGHTHVWKVDRDPSGIHLINLPPVAYVFREGEPAGWVHASLERKGMRLDLRCLDTAHKAHGQVVNLEWRA
;
A
#
# COMPACT_ATOMS: atom_id res chain seq x y z
N MET A 1 5.41 31.58 -46.56
CA MET A 1 4.22 32.35 -47.00
C MET A 1 3.43 32.75 -45.76
N PRO A 2 3.21 34.04 -45.48
CA PRO A 2 2.38 34.44 -44.35
C PRO A 2 0.90 34.14 -44.69
N ILE A 3 0.21 33.48 -43.79
CA ILE A 3 -1.23 33.21 -43.94
C ILE A 3 -1.98 34.47 -43.58
N HIS A 4 -2.55 35.15 -44.61
CA HIS A 4 -3.47 36.26 -44.40
C HIS A 4 -4.88 35.74 -44.09
N LEU A 5 -5.29 35.82 -42.83
CA LEU A 5 -6.67 35.61 -42.48
C LEU A 5 -7.49 36.88 -42.71
N PRO A 6 -8.67 36.82 -43.34
CA PRO A 6 -9.51 37.99 -43.48
C PRO A 6 -9.97 38.55 -42.13
N PRO A 7 -10.10 39.88 -42.00
CA PRO A 7 -10.55 40.49 -40.73
C PRO A 7 -11.98 40.07 -40.42
N ILE A 8 -12.20 39.54 -39.23
CA ILE A 8 -13.53 39.21 -38.70
C ILE A 8 -14.14 40.45 -38.00
N SER A 9 -15.43 40.73 -38.30
CA SER A 9 -16.11 41.81 -37.62
C SER A 9 -16.31 41.52 -36.10
N ARG A 10 -16.42 42.58 -35.29
CA ARG A 10 -16.67 42.44 -33.82
C ARG A 10 -17.89 41.55 -33.53
N ARG A 11 -18.95 41.66 -34.38
CA ARG A 11 -20.16 40.85 -34.27
C ARG A 11 -19.89 39.36 -34.55
N GLN A 12 -19.08 39.06 -35.58
CA GLN A 12 -18.67 37.68 -35.91
C GLN A 12 -17.78 37.08 -34.84
N PHE A 13 -16.90 37.88 -34.22
CA PHE A 13 -16.07 37.43 -33.09
C PHE A 13 -16.94 37.06 -31.89
N VAL A 14 -17.88 37.92 -31.48
CA VAL A 14 -18.78 37.66 -30.34
C VAL A 14 -19.66 36.43 -30.61
N VAL A 15 -20.25 36.31 -31.81
CA VAL A 15 -21.07 35.13 -32.13
C VAL A 15 -20.26 33.85 -32.13
N ARG A 16 -19.04 33.86 -32.68
CA ARG A 16 -18.15 32.68 -32.67
C ARG A 16 -17.66 32.33 -31.28
N SER A 17 -17.40 33.32 -30.42
CA SER A 17 -17.04 33.12 -29.02
C SER A 17 -18.20 32.54 -28.22
N LEU A 18 -19.43 33.03 -28.43
CA LEU A 18 -20.63 32.50 -27.77
C LEU A 18 -20.96 31.07 -28.27
N LEU A 19 -20.80 30.77 -29.52
CA LEU A 19 -20.96 29.41 -30.07
C LEU A 19 -19.86 28.46 -29.55
N GLY A 20 -18.64 28.93 -29.38
CA GLY A 20 -17.55 28.19 -28.74
C GLY A 20 -17.83 27.88 -27.28
N CYS A 21 -18.36 28.85 -26.53
CA CYS A 21 -18.76 28.64 -25.13
C CYS A 21 -19.99 27.73 -24.97
N ALA A 22 -20.97 27.81 -25.90
CA ALA A 22 -22.14 26.93 -25.93
C ALA A 22 -21.74 25.47 -26.28
N GLY A 23 -20.76 25.28 -27.19
CA GLY A 23 -20.21 23.95 -27.50
C GLY A 23 -19.46 23.31 -26.30
N LEU A 24 -18.77 24.11 -25.48
CA LEU A 24 -18.13 23.66 -24.26
C LEU A 24 -19.13 23.34 -23.15
N ALA A 25 -20.29 24.00 -23.10
CA ALA A 25 -21.34 23.75 -22.13
C ALA A 25 -22.19 22.49 -22.44
N LEU A 26 -22.11 21.95 -23.68
CA LEU A 26 -22.90 20.80 -24.11
C LEU A 26 -22.09 19.50 -24.25
N SER A 27 -20.81 19.48 -23.85
CA SER A 27 -20.01 18.26 -23.77
C SER A 27 -20.19 17.63 -22.39
N PRO A 28 -21.04 16.61 -22.20
CA PRO A 28 -21.20 15.93 -20.93
C PRO A 28 -19.91 15.24 -20.46
N GLU A 29 -18.90 15.12 -21.32
CA GLU A 29 -17.60 14.51 -21.01
C GLU A 29 -16.60 15.43 -20.30
N LEU A 30 -16.85 16.74 -20.21
CA LEU A 30 -15.98 17.69 -19.51
C LEU A 30 -16.21 17.77 -18.00
N PHE A 31 -17.25 17.13 -17.49
CA PHE A 31 -17.51 16.91 -16.08
C PHE A 31 -17.43 15.43 -15.72
N ALA A 32 -16.36 14.74 -16.09
CA ALA A 32 -15.93 13.58 -15.33
C ALA A 32 -15.63 14.13 -13.93
N ALA A 33 -16.62 14.05 -13.03
CA ALA A 33 -16.48 14.48 -11.65
C ALA A 33 -15.22 13.83 -11.12
N SER A 34 -14.18 14.62 -10.85
CA SER A 34 -12.94 14.15 -10.22
C SER A 34 -13.38 13.32 -9.03
N LYS A 35 -13.15 12.01 -9.08
CA LYS A 35 -13.56 11.13 -7.98
C LYS A 35 -12.91 11.68 -6.71
N ARG A 36 -13.73 11.98 -5.72
CA ARG A 36 -13.26 12.56 -4.46
C ARG A 36 -12.28 11.60 -3.80
N THR A 37 -11.14 12.12 -3.36
CA THR A 37 -10.18 11.38 -2.53
C THR A 37 -10.63 11.45 -1.07
N ASP A 38 -10.64 10.31 -0.39
CA ASP A 38 -10.74 10.26 1.07
C ASP A 38 -9.33 10.42 1.66
N ALA A 39 -9.03 11.60 2.15
CA ALA A 39 -7.73 11.92 2.74
C ALA A 39 -7.36 11.06 3.96
N ASN A 40 -8.32 10.35 4.55
CA ASN A 40 -8.13 9.45 5.69
C ASN A 40 -8.26 7.97 5.31
N GLY A 41 -8.71 7.66 4.09
CA GLY A 41 -8.83 6.31 3.56
C GLY A 41 -7.50 5.81 3.00
N TRP A 42 -7.15 4.56 3.27
CA TRP A 42 -5.93 3.90 2.78
C TRP A 42 -6.26 2.48 2.33
N ALA A 43 -5.68 2.04 1.23
CA ALA A 43 -5.74 0.63 0.84
C ALA A 43 -4.50 -0.09 1.36
N LEU A 44 -4.70 -1.16 2.12
CA LEU A 44 -3.64 -1.99 2.66
C LEU A 44 -3.68 -3.34 1.95
N LEU A 45 -2.63 -3.64 1.21
CA LEU A 45 -2.40 -4.88 0.48
C LEU A 45 -1.14 -5.55 1.01
N ALA A 46 -1.04 -6.86 0.88
CA ALA A 46 0.17 -7.63 1.16
C ALA A 46 0.28 -8.83 0.21
N ASP A 47 1.48 -9.35 0.05
CA ASP A 47 1.69 -10.67 -0.55
C ASP A 47 1.03 -10.77 -1.94
N ILE A 48 1.40 -9.85 -2.85
CA ILE A 48 0.85 -9.85 -4.23
C ILE A 48 1.53 -10.88 -5.12
N HIS A 49 2.76 -11.29 -4.81
CA HIS A 49 3.54 -12.36 -5.47
C HIS A 49 3.48 -12.31 -7.00
N LEU A 50 3.66 -11.14 -7.58
CA LEU A 50 3.48 -10.95 -9.00
C LEU A 50 4.67 -11.50 -9.80
N ALA A 51 4.39 -12.37 -10.79
CA ALA A 51 5.37 -12.92 -11.70
C ALA A 51 5.45 -12.12 -13.00
N ALA A 52 6.59 -12.18 -13.67
CA ALA A 52 6.78 -11.63 -15.01
C ALA A 52 5.82 -12.26 -16.04
N ASP A 53 5.62 -13.59 -15.94
CA ASP A 53 4.64 -14.30 -16.75
C ASP A 53 3.21 -14.04 -16.25
N PRO A 54 2.37 -13.30 -17.01
CA PRO A 54 1.00 -12.99 -16.60
C PRO A 54 0.08 -14.21 -16.54
N SER A 55 0.47 -15.32 -17.14
CA SER A 55 -0.29 -16.57 -17.17
C SER A 55 0.07 -17.54 -16.04
N LEU A 56 1.09 -17.21 -15.24
CA LEU A 56 1.56 -18.08 -14.15
C LEU A 56 0.44 -18.31 -13.12
N ILE A 57 0.21 -19.59 -12.84
CA ILE A 57 -0.73 -20.04 -11.80
C ILE A 57 0.07 -20.65 -10.66
N ALA A 58 -0.11 -20.12 -9.46
CA ALA A 58 0.43 -20.70 -8.23
C ALA A 58 -0.71 -21.05 -7.28
N ARG A 59 -0.69 -22.28 -6.72
CA ARG A 59 -1.74 -22.79 -5.83
C ARG A 59 -3.18 -22.61 -6.39
N GLY A 60 -3.33 -22.77 -7.73
CA GLY A 60 -4.61 -22.60 -8.42
C GLY A 60 -5.03 -21.15 -8.69
N ILE A 61 -4.19 -20.17 -8.37
CA ILE A 61 -4.50 -18.74 -8.49
C ILE A 61 -3.59 -18.08 -9.54
N ASN A 62 -4.18 -17.26 -10.41
CA ASN A 62 -3.45 -16.31 -11.24
C ASN A 62 -3.31 -14.98 -10.49
N MET A 63 -2.10 -14.64 -10.04
CA MET A 63 -1.83 -13.45 -9.23
C MET A 63 -2.03 -12.15 -10.01
N THR A 64 -1.78 -12.17 -11.33
CA THR A 64 -2.05 -11.03 -12.22
C THR A 64 -3.56 -10.69 -12.23
N ASP A 65 -4.41 -11.71 -12.32
CA ASP A 65 -5.87 -11.56 -12.30
C ASP A 65 -6.34 -10.99 -10.96
N HIS A 66 -5.82 -11.52 -9.85
CA HIS A 66 -6.15 -11.04 -8.52
C HIS A 66 -5.79 -9.55 -8.33
N LEU A 67 -4.57 -9.15 -8.67
CA LEU A 67 -4.16 -7.74 -8.55
C LEU A 67 -4.94 -6.83 -9.50
N SER A 68 -5.26 -7.30 -10.70
CA SER A 68 -6.10 -6.56 -11.66
C SER A 68 -7.49 -6.27 -11.07
N ARG A 69 -8.12 -7.25 -10.45
CA ARG A 69 -9.43 -7.10 -9.79
C ARG A 69 -9.38 -6.12 -8.63
N VAL A 70 -8.35 -6.19 -7.78
CA VAL A 70 -8.13 -5.20 -6.70
C VAL A 70 -7.95 -3.80 -7.27
N SER A 71 -7.13 -3.65 -8.32
CA SER A 71 -6.91 -2.36 -8.98
C SER A 71 -8.21 -1.76 -9.53
N GLN A 72 -9.02 -2.58 -10.21
CA GLN A 72 -10.32 -2.17 -10.73
C GLN A 72 -11.28 -1.74 -9.60
N GLU A 73 -11.36 -2.51 -8.52
CA GLU A 73 -12.20 -2.16 -7.36
C GLU A 73 -11.78 -0.81 -6.76
N LEU A 74 -10.48 -0.59 -6.53
CA LEU A 74 -9.93 0.67 -6.02
C LEU A 74 -10.31 1.87 -6.91
N LEU A 75 -10.18 1.70 -8.23
CA LEU A 75 -10.51 2.74 -9.21
C LEU A 75 -12.01 3.01 -9.29
N MET A 76 -12.85 2.03 -8.96
CA MET A 76 -14.32 2.15 -9.00
C MET A 76 -14.91 2.70 -7.70
N LEU A 77 -14.15 2.78 -6.60
CA LEU A 77 -14.66 3.33 -5.34
C LEU A 77 -15.22 4.75 -5.53
N PRO A 78 -16.37 5.08 -4.91
CA PRO A 78 -16.96 6.42 -4.95
C PRO A 78 -16.03 7.50 -4.38
N LYS A 79 -15.26 7.15 -3.35
CA LYS A 79 -14.17 7.94 -2.79
C LYS A 79 -12.91 7.08 -2.83
N ARG A 80 -11.89 7.53 -3.55
CA ARG A 80 -10.62 6.82 -3.65
C ARG A 80 -9.81 6.99 -2.38
N PRO A 81 -9.08 5.96 -1.93
CA PRO A 81 -8.10 6.10 -0.86
C PRO A 81 -7.06 7.19 -1.17
N ALA A 82 -6.49 7.79 -0.12
CA ALA A 82 -5.38 8.73 -0.25
C ALA A 82 -4.10 8.08 -0.79
N GLY A 83 -3.99 6.78 -0.68
CA GLY A 83 -2.90 5.99 -1.21
C GLY A 83 -3.05 4.50 -0.91
N VAL A 84 -2.09 3.75 -1.39
CA VAL A 84 -2.02 2.29 -1.28
C VAL A 84 -0.70 1.90 -0.63
N PHE A 85 -0.74 1.01 0.34
CA PHE A 85 0.43 0.30 0.85
C PHE A 85 0.43 -1.14 0.37
N ILE A 86 1.57 -1.65 -0.10
CA ILE A 86 1.81 -3.06 -0.34
C ILE A 86 2.89 -3.51 0.63
N VAL A 87 2.51 -4.38 1.57
CA VAL A 87 3.33 -4.75 2.73
C VAL A 87 4.14 -6.01 2.42
N GLY A 88 5.04 -5.88 1.44
CA GLY A 88 6.02 -6.89 1.07
C GLY A 88 5.51 -8.01 0.19
N ASP A 89 6.44 -8.89 -0.21
CA ASP A 89 6.27 -9.97 -1.17
C ASP A 89 5.59 -9.46 -2.46
N CYS A 90 6.23 -8.40 -3.02
CA CYS A 90 5.77 -7.76 -4.24
C CYS A 90 5.98 -8.68 -5.46
N ALA A 91 7.17 -9.29 -5.55
CA ALA A 91 7.54 -10.17 -6.64
C ALA A 91 7.29 -11.64 -6.29
N TYR A 92 7.12 -12.45 -7.33
CA TYR A 92 7.01 -13.89 -7.19
C TYR A 92 8.35 -14.52 -6.86
N ASN A 93 8.34 -15.48 -5.94
CA ASN A 93 9.44 -16.36 -5.57
C ASN A 93 10.72 -15.61 -5.12
N SER A 94 11.62 -15.24 -6.04
CA SER A 94 12.96 -14.71 -5.72
C SER A 94 13.24 -13.29 -6.21
N GLY A 95 12.19 -12.53 -6.54
CA GLY A 95 12.30 -11.12 -6.93
C GLY A 95 13.19 -10.90 -8.15
N GLN A 96 12.74 -11.32 -9.33
CA GLN A 96 13.45 -11.06 -10.58
C GLN A 96 13.14 -9.64 -11.09
N ILE A 97 14.06 -9.05 -11.84
CA ILE A 97 13.86 -7.72 -12.45
C ILE A 97 12.57 -7.66 -13.26
N ALA A 98 12.29 -8.73 -14.03
CA ALA A 98 11.10 -8.80 -14.85
C ALA A 98 9.80 -8.89 -14.03
N ASP A 99 9.84 -9.48 -12.82
CA ASP A 99 8.69 -9.47 -11.90
C ASP A 99 8.38 -8.03 -11.45
N TYR A 100 9.40 -7.25 -11.09
CA TYR A 100 9.22 -5.86 -10.68
C TYR A 100 8.80 -4.93 -11.83
N ALA A 101 9.27 -5.19 -13.06
CA ALA A 101 8.75 -4.49 -14.24
C ALA A 101 7.24 -4.74 -14.39
N ARG A 102 6.82 -6.00 -14.19
CA ARG A 102 5.39 -6.35 -14.19
C ARG A 102 4.63 -5.68 -13.03
N VAL A 103 5.21 -5.63 -11.83
CA VAL A 103 4.64 -4.88 -10.69
C VAL A 103 4.41 -3.41 -11.06
N ALA A 104 5.40 -2.75 -11.68
CA ALA A 104 5.27 -1.36 -12.10
C ALA A 104 4.10 -1.16 -13.06
N ASP A 105 4.00 -2.00 -14.10
CA ASP A 105 2.94 -1.95 -15.11
C ASP A 105 1.54 -2.15 -14.49
N MET A 106 1.41 -3.14 -13.61
CA MET A 106 0.13 -3.46 -12.98
C MET A 106 -0.34 -2.39 -11.98
N LEU A 107 0.60 -1.63 -11.38
CA LEU A 107 0.29 -0.55 -10.44
C LEU A 107 0.10 0.82 -11.13
N GLU A 108 0.45 0.93 -12.41
CA GLU A 108 0.34 2.18 -13.15
C GLU A 108 -1.11 2.74 -13.21
N PRO A 109 -2.17 1.93 -13.44
CA PRO A 109 -3.54 2.43 -13.40
C PRO A 109 -3.92 3.03 -12.04
N ILE A 110 -3.42 2.48 -10.93
CA ILE A 110 -3.64 2.99 -9.57
C ILE A 110 -2.97 4.36 -9.43
N ARG A 111 -1.73 4.51 -9.91
CA ARG A 111 -0.98 5.79 -9.89
C ARG A 111 -1.65 6.85 -10.77
N GLN A 112 -2.07 6.50 -11.97
CA GLN A 112 -2.84 7.37 -12.85
C GLN A 112 -4.19 7.77 -12.23
N GLY A 113 -4.76 6.88 -11.41
CA GLY A 113 -5.91 7.16 -10.56
C GLY A 113 -5.64 8.14 -9.41
N GLN A 114 -4.43 8.75 -9.34
CA GLN A 114 -3.99 9.68 -8.29
C GLN A 114 -3.91 9.04 -6.88
N MET A 115 -3.67 7.75 -6.81
CA MET A 115 -3.38 7.05 -5.56
C MET A 115 -1.90 6.68 -5.53
N PRO A 116 -1.06 7.39 -4.76
CA PRO A 116 0.33 7.01 -4.57
C PRO A 116 0.43 5.60 -3.98
N VAL A 117 1.38 4.81 -4.48
CA VAL A 117 1.63 3.45 -4.01
C VAL A 117 2.96 3.42 -3.28
N HIS A 118 2.94 2.90 -2.07
CA HIS A 118 4.10 2.73 -1.20
C HIS A 118 4.39 1.24 -1.03
N LEU A 119 5.62 0.83 -1.34
CA LEU A 119 6.04 -0.56 -1.37
C LEU A 119 6.99 -0.86 -0.21
N ALA A 120 6.69 -1.87 0.59
CA ALA A 120 7.63 -2.54 1.47
C ALA A 120 8.20 -3.78 0.78
N LEU A 121 9.27 -4.37 1.33
CA LEU A 121 9.86 -5.61 0.84
C LEU A 121 9.58 -6.75 1.80
N GLY A 122 9.35 -7.95 1.24
CA GLY A 122 9.20 -9.20 1.95
C GLY A 122 10.32 -10.19 1.62
N ASN A 123 10.20 -11.43 2.11
CA ASN A 123 11.25 -12.44 1.93
C ASN A 123 11.36 -13.00 0.51
N HIS A 124 10.34 -12.82 -0.32
CA HIS A 124 10.38 -13.16 -1.74
C HIS A 124 10.93 -12.03 -2.62
N ASP A 125 11.18 -10.85 -2.04
CA ASP A 125 11.76 -9.73 -2.76
C ASP A 125 13.30 -9.78 -2.79
N ASN A 126 13.89 -9.03 -3.72
CA ASN A 126 15.32 -8.78 -3.81
C ASN A 126 15.55 -7.27 -3.91
N ARG A 127 16.25 -6.70 -2.94
CA ARG A 127 16.38 -5.25 -2.76
C ARG A 127 17.08 -4.57 -3.93
N GLU A 128 18.19 -5.12 -4.39
CA GLU A 128 18.97 -4.54 -5.49
C GLU A 128 18.16 -4.57 -6.79
N ARG A 129 17.55 -5.70 -7.12
CA ARG A 129 16.73 -5.87 -8.33
C ARG A 129 15.46 -5.03 -8.29
N PHE A 130 14.86 -4.87 -7.10
CA PHE A 130 13.74 -3.96 -6.88
C PHE A 130 14.11 -2.52 -7.25
N TRP A 131 15.24 -2.02 -6.73
CA TRP A 131 15.70 -0.67 -7.06
C TRP A 131 16.19 -0.54 -8.51
N GLU A 132 16.73 -1.61 -9.09
CA GLU A 132 17.14 -1.62 -10.50
C GLU A 132 15.93 -1.48 -11.43
N ALA A 133 14.89 -2.23 -11.19
CA ALA A 133 13.67 -2.23 -12.00
C ALA A 133 12.80 -0.98 -11.75
N LEU A 134 12.69 -0.53 -10.49
CA LEU A 134 11.83 0.59 -10.09
C LEU A 134 12.68 1.86 -9.87
N GLN A 135 13.01 2.54 -10.96
CA GLN A 135 13.90 3.73 -10.92
C GLN A 135 13.39 4.87 -10.02
N GLN A 136 12.08 5.03 -9.88
CA GLN A 136 11.49 6.01 -8.94
C GLN A 136 11.79 5.64 -7.48
N GLU A 137 11.75 4.36 -7.13
CA GLU A 137 12.13 3.87 -5.79
C GLU A 137 13.63 4.02 -5.57
N LYS A 138 14.44 3.79 -6.59
CA LYS A 138 15.90 4.02 -6.57
C LYS A 138 16.25 5.48 -6.34
N ALA A 139 15.55 6.40 -7.01
CA ALA A 139 15.75 7.84 -6.93
C ALA A 139 15.20 8.45 -5.64
N ALA A 140 14.29 7.78 -4.94
CA ALA A 140 13.71 8.26 -3.71
C ALA A 140 14.78 8.43 -2.62
N LYS A 141 14.74 9.56 -1.91
CA LYS A 141 15.62 9.77 -0.76
C LYS A 141 15.16 8.87 0.39
N ARG A 142 15.95 7.83 0.66
CA ARG A 142 15.71 6.92 1.78
C ARG A 142 16.42 7.40 3.04
N PRO A 143 15.82 7.23 4.21
CA PRO A 143 16.49 7.49 5.49
C PRO A 143 17.74 6.63 5.72
N LEU A 144 17.72 5.38 5.25
CA LEU A 144 18.82 4.43 5.26
C LEU A 144 19.12 4.03 3.81
N ALA A 145 20.40 4.12 3.41
CA ALA A 145 20.78 3.98 2.00
C ALA A 145 20.55 2.56 1.45
N ASP A 146 20.75 1.56 2.30
CA ASP A 146 20.71 0.13 1.98
C ASP A 146 19.39 -0.55 2.40
N ARG A 147 18.37 0.21 2.80
CA ARG A 147 17.07 -0.29 3.27
C ARG A 147 15.93 0.43 2.58
N GLN A 148 14.87 -0.32 2.27
CA GLN A 148 13.61 0.23 1.73
C GLN A 148 12.74 0.76 2.87
N VAL A 149 13.16 1.87 3.45
CA VAL A 149 12.55 2.49 4.62
C VAL A 149 11.95 3.83 4.26
N ALA A 150 10.75 4.12 4.77
CA ALA A 150 10.08 5.39 4.52
C ALA A 150 9.28 5.88 5.73
N LEU A 151 9.13 7.19 5.83
CA LEU A 151 8.18 7.87 6.71
C LEU A 151 7.20 8.69 5.88
N ILE A 152 5.95 8.22 5.81
CA ILE A 152 4.86 8.88 5.10
C ILE A 152 4.02 9.65 6.12
N ARG A 153 4.05 10.99 6.03
CA ARG A 153 3.31 11.87 6.92
C ARG A 153 1.94 12.19 6.34
N THR A 154 0.90 11.92 7.12
CA THR A 154 -0.48 12.18 6.72
C THR A 154 -1.21 13.04 7.76
N ALA A 155 -2.44 13.47 7.47
CA ALA A 155 -3.17 14.34 8.38
C ALA A 155 -3.39 13.71 9.76
N ARG A 156 -3.78 12.42 9.81
CA ARG A 156 -4.21 11.75 11.05
C ARG A 156 -3.17 10.81 11.66
N ALA A 157 -2.21 10.32 10.88
CA ALA A 157 -1.18 9.40 11.36
C ALA A 157 0.12 9.57 10.59
N ASN A 158 1.21 9.07 11.13
CA ASN A 158 2.47 8.87 10.46
C ASN A 158 2.64 7.37 10.21
N TRP A 159 3.00 6.98 8.97
CA TRP A 159 3.22 5.62 8.58
C TRP A 159 4.72 5.37 8.46
N PHE A 160 5.22 4.43 9.22
CA PHE A 160 6.62 4.01 9.23
C PHE A 160 6.72 2.68 8.48
N VAL A 161 7.23 2.72 7.26
CA VAL A 161 7.49 1.54 6.45
C VAL A 161 8.89 1.06 6.76
N LEU A 162 9.02 -0.19 7.21
CA LEU A 162 10.29 -0.82 7.56
C LEU A 162 10.60 -1.97 6.62
N ASP A 163 11.89 -2.24 6.46
CA ASP A 163 12.44 -3.27 5.59
C ASP A 163 12.96 -4.44 6.44
N SER A 164 12.17 -5.48 6.56
CA SER A 164 12.55 -6.69 7.29
C SER A 164 13.17 -7.78 6.40
N LEU A 165 13.42 -7.50 5.12
CA LEU A 165 14.14 -8.43 4.23
C LEU A 165 15.58 -8.59 4.70
N GLU A 166 15.90 -9.72 5.32
CA GLU A 166 17.27 -10.07 5.67
C GLU A 166 18.04 -10.54 4.42
N ARG A 167 17.47 -11.52 3.74
CA ARG A 167 17.99 -12.12 2.53
C ARG A 167 16.84 -12.72 1.73
N THR A 168 16.86 -12.57 0.41
CA THR A 168 15.88 -13.20 -0.49
C THR A 168 15.75 -14.70 -0.19
N LEU A 169 14.52 -15.20 -0.12
CA LEU A 169 14.15 -16.59 0.22
C LEU A 169 14.50 -17.01 1.66
N SER A 170 14.85 -16.07 2.53
CA SER A 170 14.99 -16.33 3.96
C SER A 170 13.67 -16.00 4.65
N THR A 171 12.94 -17.02 5.07
CA THR A 171 11.61 -16.85 5.71
C THR A 171 11.63 -15.95 6.95
N PRO A 172 12.60 -16.08 7.91
CA PRO A 172 12.69 -15.12 9.00
C PRO A 172 13.21 -13.77 8.52
N GLY A 173 12.60 -12.70 9.02
CA GLY A 173 13.03 -11.32 8.77
C GLY A 173 14.00 -10.79 9.82
N LEU A 174 14.69 -9.70 9.49
CA LEU A 174 15.57 -8.97 10.41
C LEU A 174 15.58 -7.48 10.07
N LEU A 175 15.33 -6.63 11.07
CA LEU A 175 15.45 -5.17 10.91
C LEU A 175 16.91 -4.73 11.05
N GLY A 176 17.57 -5.19 12.10
CA GLY A 176 18.92 -4.77 12.47
C GLY A 176 18.95 -3.47 13.27
N GLN A 177 20.06 -3.24 13.97
CA GLN A 177 20.17 -2.15 14.94
C GLN A 177 20.03 -0.77 14.32
N GLU A 178 20.64 -0.52 13.16
CA GLU A 178 20.59 0.77 12.49
C GLU A 178 19.15 1.20 12.17
N GLN A 179 18.31 0.25 11.72
CA GLN A 179 16.92 0.53 11.41
C GLN A 179 16.08 0.74 12.69
N LEU A 180 16.38 0.01 13.75
CA LEU A 180 15.75 0.20 15.06
C LEU A 180 16.11 1.57 15.66
N ASP A 181 17.35 2.03 15.53
CA ASP A 181 17.81 3.36 16.00
C ASP A 181 17.12 4.47 15.19
N TRP A 182 17.07 4.32 13.85
CA TRP A 182 16.33 5.25 13.00
C TRP A 182 14.85 5.33 13.37
N LEU A 183 14.21 4.17 13.61
CA LEU A 183 12.81 4.11 14.03
C LEU A 183 12.60 4.84 15.35
N ALA A 184 13.45 4.57 16.34
CA ALA A 184 13.37 5.20 17.65
C ALA A 184 13.48 6.71 17.56
N GLY A 185 14.52 7.23 16.91
CA GLY A 185 14.73 8.68 16.72
C GLY A 185 13.60 9.33 15.90
N SER A 186 13.10 8.64 14.86
CA SER A 186 12.01 9.15 14.02
C SER A 186 10.68 9.18 14.77
N LEU A 187 10.39 8.18 15.61
CA LEU A 187 9.21 8.18 16.48
C LEU A 187 9.28 9.33 17.50
N ASP A 188 10.44 9.55 18.13
CA ASP A 188 10.63 10.62 19.12
C ASP A 188 10.47 12.01 18.50
N ALA A 189 10.95 12.20 17.27
CA ALA A 189 10.77 13.43 16.50
C ALA A 189 9.31 13.66 16.04
N ASN A 190 8.46 12.63 16.03
CA ASN A 190 7.08 12.69 15.54
C ASN A 190 6.04 12.26 16.60
N ARG A 191 6.31 12.52 17.88
CA ARG A 191 5.54 12.02 19.03
C ARG A 191 4.09 12.51 19.15
N HIS A 192 3.74 13.60 18.48
CA HIS A 192 2.43 14.25 18.63
C HIS A 192 1.31 13.67 17.74
N LYS A 193 1.63 12.66 16.94
CA LYS A 193 0.69 12.05 16.01
C LYS A 193 0.74 10.52 16.12
N PRO A 194 -0.40 9.83 15.96
CA PRO A 194 -0.42 8.37 15.88
C PRO A 194 0.62 7.85 14.88
N ALA A 195 1.36 6.83 15.27
CA ALA A 195 2.33 6.13 14.44
C ALA A 195 1.83 4.72 14.12
N LEU A 196 1.84 4.36 12.84
CA LEU A 196 1.50 3.04 12.32
C LEU A 196 2.76 2.45 11.69
N VAL A 197 3.18 1.29 12.15
CA VAL A 197 4.41 0.63 11.70
C VAL A 197 4.03 -0.50 10.75
N LEU A 198 4.55 -0.46 9.52
CA LEU A 198 4.34 -1.47 8.49
C LEU A 198 5.64 -2.23 8.29
N ILE A 199 5.57 -3.55 8.45
CA ILE A 199 6.70 -4.48 8.31
C ILE A 199 6.13 -5.74 7.67
N HIS A 200 6.81 -6.34 6.69
CA HIS A 200 6.29 -7.55 6.05
C HIS A 200 6.14 -8.72 7.02
N HIS A 201 7.19 -9.04 7.78
CA HIS A 201 7.17 -10.19 8.67
C HIS A 201 6.31 -9.95 9.91
N ASN A 202 5.57 -10.97 10.33
CA ASN A 202 4.86 -11.00 11.60
C ASN A 202 5.85 -11.00 12.79
N PRO A 203 5.40 -10.65 14.01
CA PRO A 203 6.21 -10.87 15.20
C PRO A 203 6.68 -12.33 15.31
N GLY A 204 7.97 -12.54 15.43
CA GLY A 204 8.56 -13.86 15.67
C GLY A 204 8.36 -14.30 17.12
N THR A 205 8.20 -15.59 17.32
CA THR A 205 8.14 -16.25 18.63
C THR A 205 8.90 -17.56 18.58
N ILE A 206 9.16 -18.18 19.74
CA ILE A 206 9.77 -19.52 19.81
C ILE A 206 8.94 -20.54 19.00
N ALA A 207 7.62 -20.40 18.99
CA ALA A 207 6.71 -21.28 18.22
C ALA A 207 6.58 -20.89 16.76
N ASN A 208 6.97 -19.66 16.39
CA ASN A 208 6.91 -19.16 15.01
C ASN A 208 8.27 -18.56 14.60
N VAL A 209 9.16 -19.43 14.20
CA VAL A 209 10.52 -19.09 13.77
C VAL A 209 10.58 -18.41 12.38
N GLY A 210 9.47 -18.38 11.65
CA GLY A 210 9.35 -17.71 10.35
C GLY A 210 9.14 -16.20 10.44
N GLY A 211 8.84 -15.67 11.63
CA GLY A 211 8.60 -14.24 11.84
C GLY A 211 9.89 -13.41 11.98
N LEU A 212 9.76 -12.20 12.48
CA LEU A 212 10.85 -11.26 12.69
C LEU A 212 11.78 -11.74 13.83
N LYS A 213 13.07 -11.93 13.53
CA LYS A 213 14.10 -12.42 14.48
C LYS A 213 14.29 -11.48 15.67
N ASP A 214 14.34 -10.17 15.39
CA ASP A 214 14.59 -9.13 16.39
C ASP A 214 13.28 -8.50 16.91
N THR A 215 12.24 -9.31 17.03
CA THR A 215 10.92 -8.92 17.55
C THR A 215 11.01 -8.22 18.90
N GLU A 216 11.73 -8.77 19.86
CA GLU A 216 11.82 -8.16 21.20
C GLU A 216 12.55 -6.82 21.17
N ALA A 217 13.59 -6.67 20.35
CA ALA A 217 14.27 -5.40 20.15
C ALA A 217 13.33 -4.35 19.51
N LEU A 218 12.54 -4.74 18.51
CA LEU A 218 11.51 -3.86 17.93
C LEU A 218 10.49 -3.45 19.00
N PHE A 219 9.97 -4.41 19.77
CA PHE A 219 8.97 -4.12 20.78
C PHE A 219 9.54 -3.28 21.93
N ALA A 220 10.83 -3.41 22.27
CA ALA A 220 11.52 -2.51 23.19
C ALA A 220 11.55 -1.05 22.69
N VAL A 221 11.60 -0.85 21.37
CA VAL A 221 11.49 0.49 20.74
C VAL A 221 10.05 0.99 20.77
N ILE A 222 9.06 0.18 20.37
CA ILE A 222 7.70 0.68 20.09
C ILE A 222 6.76 0.66 21.29
N ARG A 223 6.91 -0.27 22.26
CA ARG A 223 6.02 -0.36 23.43
C ARG A 223 6.05 0.89 24.32
N PRO A 224 7.22 1.48 24.66
CA PRO A 224 7.26 2.70 25.47
C PRO A 224 6.66 3.93 24.79
N ARG A 225 6.64 3.94 23.46
CA ARG A 225 6.19 5.08 22.65
C ARG A 225 4.69 5.03 22.41
N ARG A 226 3.92 5.69 23.29
CA ARG A 226 2.45 5.65 23.30
C ARG A 226 1.80 6.08 22.00
N GLN A 227 2.46 6.90 21.15
CA GLN A 227 1.98 7.25 19.82
C GLN A 227 1.97 6.07 18.84
N VAL A 228 2.73 4.99 19.06
CA VAL A 228 2.65 3.79 18.21
C VAL A 228 1.35 3.05 18.52
N LYS A 229 0.48 2.95 17.52
CA LYS A 229 -0.89 2.43 17.67
C LYS A 229 -1.09 1.06 17.01
N ALA A 230 -0.36 0.80 15.94
CA ALA A 230 -0.48 -0.47 15.22
C ALA A 230 0.86 -0.93 14.64
N TYR A 231 1.01 -2.25 14.55
CA TYR A 231 1.98 -2.99 13.77
C TYR A 231 1.21 -3.77 12.72
N ILE A 232 1.42 -3.46 11.45
CA ILE A 232 0.70 -3.98 10.29
C ILE A 232 1.66 -4.84 9.50
N PHE A 233 1.26 -6.07 9.16
CA PHE A 233 2.13 -7.04 8.50
C PHE A 233 1.35 -7.97 7.56
N GLY A 234 2.08 -8.69 6.69
CA GLY A 234 1.60 -9.74 5.80
C GLY A 234 2.22 -11.09 6.13
N HIS A 235 2.91 -11.72 5.14
CA HIS A 235 3.76 -12.89 5.27
C HIS A 235 3.05 -14.21 5.61
N THR A 236 2.11 -14.20 6.53
CA THR A 236 1.46 -15.42 7.01
C THR A 236 0.31 -15.88 6.12
N HIS A 237 -0.12 -15.04 5.19
CA HIS A 237 -1.30 -15.26 4.33
C HIS A 237 -2.59 -15.53 5.12
N VAL A 238 -2.77 -14.82 6.25
CA VAL A 238 -3.93 -14.95 7.14
C VAL A 238 -4.49 -13.56 7.46
N TRP A 239 -5.81 -13.41 7.43
CA TRP A 239 -6.45 -12.22 7.97
C TRP A 239 -6.68 -12.37 9.46
N LYS A 240 -6.05 -11.52 10.26
CA LYS A 240 -6.24 -11.50 11.72
C LYS A 240 -5.97 -10.12 12.30
N VAL A 241 -6.78 -9.71 13.24
CA VAL A 241 -6.53 -8.53 14.09
C VAL A 241 -6.42 -8.97 15.53
N ASP A 242 -5.31 -8.60 16.16
CA ASP A 242 -4.97 -8.95 17.53
C ASP A 242 -4.43 -7.72 18.26
N ARG A 243 -4.03 -7.85 19.52
CA ARG A 243 -3.47 -6.77 20.32
C ARG A 243 -2.32 -7.27 21.16
N ASP A 244 -1.19 -6.56 21.15
CA ASP A 244 -0.08 -6.74 22.07
C ASP A 244 -0.48 -6.33 23.51
N PRO A 245 0.10 -6.92 24.56
CA PRO A 245 -0.21 -6.55 25.95
C PRO A 245 -0.05 -5.05 26.27
N SER A 246 0.79 -4.31 25.52
CA SER A 246 0.90 -2.84 25.65
C SER A 246 -0.23 -2.07 24.99
N GLY A 247 -1.14 -2.75 24.28
CA GLY A 247 -2.27 -2.18 23.57
C GLY A 247 -1.99 -1.78 22.12
N ILE A 248 -0.81 -2.12 21.55
CA ILE A 248 -0.53 -1.97 20.11
C ILE A 248 -1.37 -2.99 19.34
N HIS A 249 -2.13 -2.53 18.34
CA HIS A 249 -2.85 -3.43 17.46
C HIS A 249 -1.89 -4.20 16.55
N LEU A 250 -2.07 -5.50 16.43
CA LEU A 250 -1.36 -6.39 15.52
C LEU A 250 -2.29 -6.74 14.37
N ILE A 251 -2.02 -6.19 13.19
CA ILE A 251 -2.90 -6.31 12.03
C ILE A 251 -2.20 -7.15 10.97
N ASN A 252 -2.62 -8.39 10.86
CA ASN A 252 -2.16 -9.32 9.84
C ASN A 252 -3.06 -9.18 8.61
N LEU A 253 -2.50 -8.69 7.52
CA LEU A 253 -3.24 -8.46 6.27
C LEU A 253 -3.47 -9.77 5.52
N PRO A 254 -4.62 -9.93 4.84
CA PRO A 254 -4.82 -11.04 3.94
C PRO A 254 -3.89 -10.92 2.74
N PRO A 255 -3.49 -12.02 2.10
CA PRO A 255 -2.73 -11.96 0.86
C PRO A 255 -3.63 -11.49 -0.28
N VAL A 256 -3.08 -10.78 -1.25
CA VAL A 256 -3.76 -10.56 -2.53
C VAL A 256 -3.63 -11.79 -3.42
N ALA A 257 -2.47 -12.47 -3.38
CA ALA A 257 -2.19 -13.65 -4.21
C ALA A 257 -3.04 -14.87 -3.80
N TYR A 258 -2.49 -15.73 -3.01
CA TYR A 258 -3.08 -17.01 -2.63
C TYR A 258 -2.99 -17.25 -1.13
N VAL A 259 -3.84 -18.12 -0.61
CA VAL A 259 -3.84 -18.54 0.80
C VAL A 259 -3.09 -19.85 0.97
N PHE A 260 -2.54 -20.09 2.18
CA PHE A 260 -1.90 -21.36 2.52
C PHE A 260 -2.87 -22.37 3.14
N ARG A 261 -4.00 -21.90 3.66
CA ARG A 261 -5.02 -22.73 4.31
C ARG A 261 -6.37 -22.47 3.68
N GLU A 262 -7.11 -23.53 3.47
CA GLU A 262 -8.50 -23.44 3.03
C GLU A 262 -9.33 -22.64 4.04
N GLY A 263 -10.25 -21.82 3.53
CA GLY A 263 -11.12 -20.99 4.34
C GLY A 263 -10.53 -19.68 4.85
N GLU A 264 -9.24 -19.36 4.55
CA GLU A 264 -8.69 -18.02 4.74
C GLU A 264 -9.09 -17.11 3.58
N PRO A 265 -9.33 -15.80 3.82
CA PRO A 265 -9.66 -14.87 2.76
C PRO A 265 -8.40 -14.40 2.00
N ALA A 266 -8.50 -14.28 0.67
CA ALA A 266 -7.60 -13.47 -0.14
C ALA A 266 -8.28 -12.14 -0.47
N GLY A 267 -7.53 -11.02 -0.45
CA GLY A 267 -8.10 -9.71 -0.70
C GLY A 267 -7.24 -8.57 -0.18
N TRP A 268 -7.89 -7.48 0.19
CA TRP A 268 -7.26 -6.27 0.69
C TRP A 268 -8.10 -5.61 1.79
N VAL A 269 -7.55 -4.65 2.50
CA VAL A 269 -8.22 -3.95 3.60
C VAL A 269 -8.34 -2.47 3.30
N HIS A 270 -9.57 -1.94 3.34
CA HIS A 270 -9.80 -0.51 3.34
C HIS A 270 -9.68 0.02 4.78
N ALA A 271 -8.62 0.76 5.06
CA ALA A 271 -8.37 1.37 6.36
C ALA A 271 -8.83 2.84 6.35
N SER A 272 -9.71 3.21 7.26
CA SER A 272 -10.16 4.58 7.45
C SER A 272 -9.64 5.12 8.79
N LEU A 273 -8.74 6.11 8.72
CA LEU A 273 -8.17 6.75 9.92
C LEU A 273 -9.18 7.68 10.58
N GLU A 274 -9.44 7.48 11.85
CA GLU A 274 -10.30 8.29 12.68
C GLU A 274 -9.48 9.11 13.70
N ARG A 275 -10.13 10.00 14.42
CA ARG A 275 -9.44 10.84 15.41
C ARG A 275 -8.81 10.03 16.54
N LYS A 276 -9.46 8.95 16.98
CA LYS A 276 -9.04 8.11 18.11
C LYS A 276 -8.93 6.65 17.75
N GLY A 277 -8.85 6.31 16.45
CA GLY A 277 -8.87 4.93 16.02
C GLY A 277 -8.66 4.75 14.52
N MET A 278 -8.94 3.55 14.08
CA MET A 278 -8.96 3.18 12.68
C MET A 278 -10.04 2.12 12.44
N ARG A 279 -10.84 2.32 11.41
CA ARG A 279 -11.79 1.34 10.93
C ARG A 279 -11.14 0.55 9.80
N LEU A 280 -11.17 -0.76 9.89
CA LEU A 280 -10.74 -1.71 8.88
C LEU A 280 -11.95 -2.38 8.25
N ASP A 281 -12.01 -2.41 6.92
CA ASP A 281 -13.07 -3.04 6.13
C ASP A 281 -12.42 -4.05 5.18
N LEU A 282 -12.61 -5.34 5.45
CA LEU A 282 -12.01 -6.43 4.67
C LEU A 282 -12.75 -6.60 3.34
N ARG A 283 -12.02 -6.55 2.25
CA ARG A 283 -12.48 -6.71 0.88
C ARG A 283 -11.90 -8.00 0.30
N CYS A 284 -12.68 -9.07 0.33
CA CYS A 284 -12.26 -10.35 -0.24
C CYS A 284 -12.41 -10.34 -1.77
N LEU A 285 -11.46 -10.97 -2.45
CA LEU A 285 -11.55 -11.24 -3.90
C LEU A 285 -12.73 -12.16 -4.24
N ASP A 286 -12.98 -13.15 -3.40
CA ASP A 286 -14.25 -13.89 -3.42
C ASP A 286 -15.28 -13.16 -2.55
N THR A 287 -16.22 -12.48 -3.19
CA THR A 287 -17.28 -11.74 -2.49
C THR A 287 -18.30 -12.64 -1.76
N ALA A 288 -18.32 -13.94 -2.07
CA ALA A 288 -19.13 -14.92 -1.36
C ALA A 288 -18.45 -15.45 -0.08
N HIS A 289 -17.16 -15.13 0.11
CA HIS A 289 -16.43 -15.53 1.32
C HIS A 289 -17.07 -14.94 2.58
N LYS A 290 -17.25 -15.76 3.62
CA LYS A 290 -17.91 -15.37 4.90
C LYS A 290 -17.30 -14.14 5.59
N ALA A 291 -16.03 -13.85 5.36
CA ALA A 291 -15.33 -12.70 5.93
C ALA A 291 -15.45 -11.43 5.07
N HIS A 292 -16.01 -11.50 3.85
CA HIS A 292 -16.18 -10.32 3.00
C HIS A 292 -17.04 -9.26 3.67
N GLY A 293 -16.56 -8.02 3.69
CA GLY A 293 -17.24 -6.90 4.36
C GLY A 293 -17.13 -6.92 5.89
N GLN A 294 -16.29 -7.79 6.48
CA GLN A 294 -16.02 -7.74 7.91
C GLN A 294 -15.42 -6.38 8.28
N VAL A 295 -16.00 -5.74 9.28
CA VAL A 295 -15.55 -4.46 9.82
C VAL A 295 -14.94 -4.66 11.20
N VAL A 296 -13.73 -4.13 11.39
CA VAL A 296 -13.06 -4.08 12.69
C VAL A 296 -12.78 -2.63 13.06
N ASN A 297 -13.33 -2.17 14.18
CA ASN A 297 -13.08 -0.83 14.70
C ASN A 297 -12.00 -0.91 15.78
N LEU A 298 -10.91 -0.19 15.57
CA LEU A 298 -9.77 -0.13 16.46
C LEU A 298 -9.77 1.18 17.24
N GLU A 299 -9.73 1.10 18.54
CA GLU A 299 -9.49 2.26 19.41
C GLU A 299 -8.00 2.36 19.75
N TRP A 300 -7.44 3.56 19.64
CA TRP A 300 -6.05 3.79 19.98
C TRP A 300 -5.81 3.65 21.50
N ARG A 301 -4.76 2.94 21.84
CA ARG A 301 -4.27 2.94 23.23
C ARG A 301 -3.98 4.38 23.69
N ALA A 302 -4.19 4.65 24.96
CA ALA A 302 -3.92 5.96 25.58
C ALA A 302 -2.42 6.31 25.51
#